data_5d21a38de60275fce8b4b7d4c9a0f08a
#
_entry.id   5d21a38de60275fce8b4b7d4c9a0f08a
#
_cell.length_a   1.000
_cell.length_b   1.000
_cell.length_c   1.000
_cell.angle_alpha   90.00
_cell.angle_beta   90.00
_cell.angle_gamma   90.00
#
_symmetry.space_group_name_H-M   'P 1'
#
loop_
_entity.id
_entity.type
_entity.pdbx_description
1 polymer ?
#
loop_
_entity_poly.entity_id
_entity_poly.type
_entity_poly.pdbx_seq_one_letter_code
_entity_poly.pdbx_strand_id
1 'polypeptide(L)'
;MYKRQVVFSGELRGGNWYAVGGRSFLAQLFKDAGADYFLKDDERSGGVTLDFETVYSQAAGADYWRIVNSYQGKFSYNTLKEEDARYVDFKAYKEKGVIYCNMREKPFYESMPTEPEVVLADLIQIFHPQLLSGHQPGYYELLK
;
A
#
# COMPACT_ATOMS: atom_id res chain seq x y z
N MET A 1 17.12 15.25 -11.19
CA MET A 1 15.82 14.85 -11.76
C MET A 1 15.01 14.06 -10.74
N TYR A 2 13.76 14.35 -10.62
CA TYR A 2 12.87 13.72 -9.66
C TYR A 2 12.45 12.33 -10.14
N LYS A 3 12.74 11.30 -9.34
CA LYS A 3 12.36 9.92 -9.67
C LYS A 3 11.03 9.57 -9.01
N ARG A 4 10.07 9.08 -9.78
CA ARG A 4 8.81 8.60 -9.22
C ARG A 4 9.05 7.35 -8.40
N GLN A 5 8.38 7.25 -7.26
CA GLN A 5 8.45 6.09 -6.40
C GLN A 5 7.44 5.05 -6.86
N VAL A 6 7.75 3.77 -6.62
CA VAL A 6 6.89 2.65 -6.99
C VAL A 6 6.21 2.11 -5.76
N VAL A 7 4.90 1.89 -5.84
CA VAL A 7 4.10 1.33 -4.76
C VAL A 7 3.39 0.08 -5.24
N PHE A 8 3.32 -0.94 -4.38
CA PHE A 8 2.50 -2.12 -4.61
C PHE A 8 1.56 -2.33 -3.44
N SER A 9 0.52 -3.13 -3.65
CA SER A 9 -0.49 -3.37 -2.63
C SER A 9 -0.85 -4.84 -2.53
N GLY A 10 -1.44 -5.24 -1.41
CA GLY A 10 -2.01 -6.55 -1.23
C GLY A 10 -1.28 -7.40 -0.21
N GLU A 11 -1.80 -8.59 -0.03
CA GLU A 11 -1.27 -9.59 0.91
C GLU A 11 -1.56 -10.99 0.40
N LEU A 12 -0.79 -11.97 0.90
CA LEU A 12 -1.07 -13.38 0.69
C LEU A 12 -2.22 -13.82 1.61
N ARG A 13 -3.18 -14.54 1.04
CA ARG A 13 -4.23 -15.22 1.79
C ARG A 13 -4.50 -16.56 1.13
N GLY A 14 -4.31 -17.65 1.88
CA GLY A 14 -4.52 -19.00 1.35
C GLY A 14 -3.63 -19.33 0.15
N GLY A 15 -2.43 -18.79 0.11
CA GLY A 15 -1.48 -19.03 -0.97
C GLY A 15 -1.61 -18.11 -2.18
N ASN A 16 -2.64 -17.27 -2.22
CA ASN A 16 -2.86 -16.32 -3.32
C ASN A 16 -2.64 -14.89 -2.84
N TRP A 17 -2.11 -14.06 -3.73
CA TRP A 17 -1.94 -12.63 -3.49
C TRP A 17 -3.17 -11.89 -4.01
N TYR A 18 -3.76 -11.06 -3.16
CA TYR A 18 -4.93 -10.25 -3.51
C TYR A 18 -4.54 -8.77 -3.54
N ALA A 19 -4.75 -8.14 -4.70
CA ALA A 19 -4.45 -6.73 -4.92
C ALA A 19 -5.61 -6.09 -5.68
N VAL A 20 -5.44 -4.85 -6.10
CA VAL A 20 -6.42 -4.15 -6.95
C VAL A 20 -5.78 -3.82 -8.28
N GLY A 21 -6.59 -3.76 -9.34
CA GLY A 21 -6.11 -3.52 -10.69
C GLY A 21 -5.66 -2.08 -10.95
N GLY A 22 -5.06 -1.87 -12.11
CA GLY A 22 -4.49 -0.58 -12.50
C GLY A 22 -5.51 0.50 -12.81
N ARG A 23 -6.78 0.14 -13.02
CA ARG A 23 -7.86 1.10 -13.22
C ARG A 23 -8.73 1.27 -11.98
N SER A 24 -8.27 0.80 -10.83
CA SER A 24 -8.99 0.97 -9.58
C SER A 24 -8.89 2.43 -9.09
N PHE A 25 -9.83 2.79 -8.21
CA PHE A 25 -9.80 4.10 -7.55
C PHE A 25 -8.51 4.28 -6.75
N LEU A 26 -8.05 3.23 -6.09
CA LEU A 26 -6.81 3.28 -5.31
C LEU A 26 -5.59 3.54 -6.20
N ALA A 27 -5.52 2.88 -7.36
CA ALA A 27 -4.43 3.10 -8.30
C ALA A 27 -4.41 4.56 -8.78
N GLN A 28 -5.58 5.15 -9.00
CA GLN A 28 -5.68 6.56 -9.36
C GLN A 28 -5.15 7.47 -8.25
N LEU A 29 -5.47 7.14 -6.98
CA LEU A 29 -4.94 7.91 -5.85
C LEU A 29 -3.42 7.87 -5.77
N PHE A 30 -2.81 6.70 -6.02
CA PHE A 30 -1.35 6.59 -6.05
C PHE A 30 -0.77 7.47 -7.15
N LYS A 31 -1.35 7.43 -8.33
CA LYS A 31 -0.92 8.26 -9.45
C LYS A 31 -1.03 9.75 -9.11
N ASP A 32 -2.13 10.16 -8.53
CA ASP A 32 -2.37 11.55 -8.14
C ASP A 32 -1.39 12.00 -7.04
N ALA A 33 -0.96 11.06 -6.19
CA ALA A 33 0.04 11.35 -5.16
C ALA A 33 1.48 11.33 -5.69
N GLY A 34 1.67 11.06 -6.98
CA GLY A 34 3.00 11.12 -7.61
C GLY A 34 3.77 9.80 -7.58
N ALA A 35 3.11 8.66 -7.39
CA ALA A 35 3.76 7.35 -7.38
C ALA A 35 3.29 6.50 -8.56
N ASP A 36 4.13 5.55 -8.97
CA ASP A 36 3.78 4.56 -9.97
C ASP A 36 3.28 3.30 -9.27
N TYR A 37 2.08 2.87 -9.61
CA TYR A 37 1.52 1.63 -9.07
C TYR A 37 2.03 0.42 -9.87
N PHE A 38 2.38 -0.68 -9.16
CA PHE A 38 3.01 -1.84 -9.80
C PHE A 38 2.11 -2.50 -10.88
N LEU A 39 0.79 -2.36 -10.77
CA LEU A 39 -0.17 -2.85 -11.75
C LEU A 39 -0.79 -1.73 -12.59
N LYS A 40 -0.08 -0.63 -12.80
CA LYS A 40 -0.63 0.54 -13.51
C LYS A 40 -1.12 0.21 -14.92
N ASP A 41 -0.56 -0.81 -15.56
CA ASP A 41 -0.96 -1.23 -16.91
C ASP A 41 -2.04 -2.32 -16.91
N ASP A 42 -2.48 -2.78 -15.74
CA ASP A 42 -3.56 -3.74 -15.63
C ASP A 42 -4.89 -3.04 -15.89
N GLU A 43 -5.72 -3.61 -16.75
CA GLU A 43 -6.95 -2.98 -17.20
C GLU A 43 -8.13 -3.19 -16.25
N ARG A 44 -7.98 -3.99 -15.21
CA ARG A 44 -9.06 -4.28 -14.26
C ARG A 44 -9.25 -3.14 -13.28
N SER A 45 -10.50 -2.89 -12.90
CA SER A 45 -10.84 -1.84 -11.93
C SER A 45 -11.09 -2.38 -10.52
N GLY A 46 -11.24 -3.69 -10.37
CA GLY A 46 -11.52 -4.34 -9.08
C GLY A 46 -10.35 -5.15 -8.57
N GLY A 47 -10.67 -6.12 -7.73
CA GLY A 47 -9.67 -7.02 -7.16
C GLY A 47 -9.04 -7.93 -8.19
N VAL A 48 -7.77 -8.23 -8.02
CA VAL A 48 -7.04 -9.17 -8.87
C VAL A 48 -6.36 -10.19 -7.98
N THR A 49 -6.25 -11.43 -8.48
CA THR A 49 -5.58 -12.52 -7.78
C THR A 49 -4.31 -12.88 -8.55
N LEU A 50 -3.19 -12.92 -7.86
CA LEU A 50 -1.87 -13.21 -8.43
C LEU A 50 -1.15 -14.26 -7.59
N ASP A 51 -0.15 -14.93 -8.18
CA ASP A 51 0.73 -15.77 -7.38
C ASP A 51 1.88 -14.93 -6.81
N PHE A 52 2.57 -15.47 -5.80
CA PHE A 52 3.63 -14.73 -5.14
C PHE A 52 4.79 -14.42 -6.09
N GLU A 53 5.17 -15.36 -6.95
CA GLU A 53 6.28 -15.16 -7.86
C GLU A 53 6.02 -14.00 -8.83
N THR A 54 4.80 -13.89 -9.33
CA THR A 54 4.42 -12.78 -10.21
C THR A 54 4.54 -11.45 -9.48
N VAL A 55 4.02 -11.38 -8.26
CA VAL A 55 4.12 -10.17 -7.44
C VAL A 55 5.58 -9.84 -7.15
N TYR A 56 6.36 -10.82 -6.73
CA TYR A 56 7.76 -10.60 -6.40
C TYR A 56 8.55 -10.11 -7.61
N SER A 57 8.31 -10.69 -8.79
CA SER A 57 9.02 -10.25 -10.00
C SER A 57 8.76 -8.79 -10.35
N GLN A 58 7.59 -8.28 -10.01
CA GLN A 58 7.18 -6.92 -10.35
C GLN A 58 7.40 -5.92 -9.21
N ALA A 59 7.41 -6.38 -7.97
CA ALA A 59 7.37 -5.51 -6.79
C ALA A 59 8.55 -5.67 -5.84
N ALA A 60 9.49 -6.58 -6.12
CA ALA A 60 10.61 -6.82 -5.22
C ALA A 60 11.41 -5.55 -4.93
N GLY A 61 11.57 -4.68 -5.93
CA GLY A 61 12.30 -3.42 -5.82
C GLY A 61 11.41 -2.20 -5.59
N ALA A 62 10.11 -2.38 -5.37
CA ALA A 62 9.21 -1.26 -5.13
C ALA A 62 9.55 -0.57 -3.81
N ASP A 63 9.33 0.74 -3.77
CA ASP A 63 9.72 1.58 -2.63
C ASP A 63 8.72 1.48 -1.47
N TYR A 64 7.44 1.30 -1.78
CA TYR A 64 6.37 1.26 -0.78
C TYR A 64 5.44 0.08 -1.00
N TRP A 65 4.89 -0.43 0.10
CA TRP A 65 3.95 -1.54 0.12
C TRP A 65 2.73 -1.13 0.94
N ARG A 66 1.58 -1.02 0.28
CA ARG A 66 0.33 -0.62 0.93
C ARG A 66 -0.42 -1.84 1.42
N ILE A 67 -0.75 -1.86 2.71
CA ILE A 67 -1.52 -2.92 3.35
C ILE A 67 -2.70 -2.29 4.10
N VAL A 68 -3.92 -2.79 3.82
CA VAL A 68 -5.11 -2.46 4.59
C VAL A 68 -5.74 -3.78 5.02
N ASN A 69 -5.82 -3.99 6.32
CA ASN A 69 -6.44 -5.19 6.86
C ASN A 69 -7.14 -4.89 8.18
N SER A 70 -7.77 -5.92 8.75
CA SER A 70 -8.41 -5.83 10.05
C SER A 70 -7.63 -6.74 11.00
N TYR A 71 -6.86 -6.15 11.91
CA TYR A 71 -5.97 -6.89 12.79
C TYR A 71 -6.23 -6.50 14.24
N GLN A 72 -6.38 -7.49 15.09
CA GLN A 72 -6.55 -7.27 16.53
C GLN A 72 -5.18 -7.23 17.19
N GLY A 73 -4.88 -6.08 17.82
CA GLY A 73 -3.59 -5.86 18.46
C GLY A 73 -2.67 -5.01 17.59
N LYS A 74 -1.38 -5.00 17.91
CA LYS A 74 -0.40 -4.20 17.20
C LYS A 74 0.14 -4.94 15.98
N PHE A 75 -0.13 -4.43 14.81
CA PHE A 75 0.44 -4.92 13.57
C PHE A 75 1.84 -4.32 13.39
N SER A 76 2.82 -5.15 13.06
CA SER A 76 4.21 -4.72 12.95
C SER A 76 4.95 -5.48 11.85
N TYR A 77 6.20 -5.09 11.59
CA TYR A 77 7.05 -5.83 10.64
C TYR A 77 7.25 -7.28 11.08
N ASN A 78 7.34 -7.51 12.38
CA ASN A 78 7.45 -8.87 12.89
C ASN A 78 6.20 -9.69 12.60
N THR A 79 5.02 -9.06 12.68
CA THR A 79 3.76 -9.72 12.33
C THR A 79 3.78 -10.17 10.87
N LEU A 80 4.26 -9.33 9.96
CA LEU A 80 4.41 -9.68 8.55
C LEU A 80 5.33 -10.87 8.36
N LYS A 81 6.48 -10.87 9.03
CA LYS A 81 7.43 -11.96 8.95
C LYS A 81 6.84 -13.26 9.43
N GLU A 82 6.04 -13.23 10.50
CA GLU A 82 5.37 -14.41 11.03
C GLU A 82 4.28 -14.93 10.11
N GLU A 83 3.59 -14.04 9.40
CA GLU A 83 2.56 -14.44 8.43
C GLU A 83 3.15 -15.17 7.23
N ASP A 84 4.27 -14.68 6.70
CA ASP A 84 4.98 -15.32 5.60
C ASP A 84 6.44 -14.84 5.58
N ALA A 85 7.37 -15.77 5.72
CA ALA A 85 8.79 -15.43 5.78
C ALA A 85 9.31 -14.77 4.50
N ARG A 86 8.65 -14.99 3.34
CA ARG A 86 9.07 -14.41 2.07
C ARG A 86 8.85 -12.90 2.01
N TYR A 87 7.99 -12.35 2.87
CA TYR A 87 7.74 -10.92 2.92
C TYR A 87 9.00 -10.10 3.20
N VAL A 88 9.95 -10.69 3.93
CA VAL A 88 11.19 -9.97 4.28
C VAL A 88 12.08 -9.67 3.06
N ASP A 89 11.84 -10.33 1.93
CA ASP A 89 12.65 -10.15 0.73
C ASP A 89 12.24 -8.91 -0.08
N PHE A 90 11.09 -8.32 0.20
CA PHE A 90 10.70 -7.07 -0.46
C PHE A 90 11.54 -5.90 0.03
N LYS A 91 11.99 -5.05 -0.90
CA LYS A 91 12.69 -3.81 -0.55
C LYS A 91 11.89 -2.96 0.42
N ALA A 92 10.57 -2.85 0.21
CA ALA A 92 9.69 -2.06 1.08
C ALA A 92 9.66 -2.58 2.51
N TYR A 93 9.81 -3.90 2.71
CA TYR A 93 9.95 -4.46 4.05
C TYR A 93 11.29 -4.07 4.67
N LYS A 94 12.37 -4.26 3.93
CA LYS A 94 13.74 -4.00 4.43
C LYS A 94 13.98 -2.54 4.77
N GLU A 95 13.40 -1.64 3.98
CA GLU A 95 13.61 -0.19 4.13
C GLU A 95 12.47 0.51 4.87
N LYS A 96 11.57 -0.25 5.50
CA LYS A 96 10.48 0.30 6.33
C LYS A 96 9.50 1.16 5.54
N GLY A 97 9.18 0.75 4.31
CA GLY A 97 8.26 1.45 3.43
C GLY A 97 6.84 0.88 3.42
N VAL A 98 6.40 0.19 4.47
CA VAL A 98 5.04 -0.34 4.53
C VAL A 98 4.07 0.75 4.97
N ILE A 99 3.05 1.01 4.13
CA ILE A 99 1.98 1.98 4.38
C ILE A 99 0.79 1.18 4.91
N TYR A 100 0.31 1.51 6.11
CA TYR A 100 -0.63 0.64 6.80
C TYR A 100 -1.89 1.39 7.25
N CYS A 101 -3.03 0.73 7.14
CA CYS A 101 -4.29 1.16 7.74
C CYS A 101 -4.99 -0.05 8.34
N ASN A 102 -5.33 0.03 9.63
CA ASN A 102 -6.09 -1.03 10.31
C ASN A 102 -7.57 -0.66 10.29
N MET A 103 -8.39 -1.48 9.60
CA MET A 103 -9.82 -1.23 9.47
C MET A 103 -10.57 -1.37 10.78
N ARG A 104 -9.99 -2.00 11.80
CA ARG A 104 -10.61 -2.06 13.13
C ARG A 104 -10.55 -0.70 13.83
N GLU A 105 -9.57 0.12 13.50
CA GLU A 105 -9.38 1.44 14.09
C GLU A 105 -9.94 2.56 13.21
N LYS A 106 -9.89 2.38 11.90
CA LYS A 106 -10.31 3.39 10.93
C LYS A 106 -11.14 2.74 9.83
N PRO A 107 -12.40 3.16 9.64
CA PRO A 107 -13.30 2.54 8.66
C PRO A 107 -12.95 2.95 7.22
N PHE A 108 -11.84 2.43 6.69
CA PHE A 108 -11.26 2.88 5.42
C PHE A 108 -12.25 2.77 4.25
N TYR A 109 -12.81 1.57 4.02
CA TYR A 109 -13.66 1.36 2.86
C TYR A 109 -15.05 2.00 2.99
N GLU A 110 -15.48 2.29 4.22
CA GLU A 110 -16.75 2.95 4.47
C GLU A 110 -16.63 4.47 4.33
N SER A 111 -15.50 5.05 4.73
CA SER A 111 -15.29 6.49 4.80
C SER A 111 -14.51 7.06 3.63
N MET A 112 -13.62 6.29 3.02
CA MET A 112 -12.75 6.77 1.95
C MET A 112 -13.53 7.38 0.77
N PRO A 113 -14.67 6.82 0.33
CA PRO A 113 -15.42 7.42 -0.78
C PRO A 113 -15.92 8.84 -0.51
N THR A 114 -16.11 9.20 0.77
CA THR A 114 -16.55 10.55 1.14
C THR A 114 -15.42 11.47 1.54
N GLU A 115 -14.21 10.91 1.73
CA GLU A 115 -13.03 11.67 2.16
C GLU A 115 -11.80 11.35 1.32
N PRO A 116 -11.92 11.28 -0.02
CA PRO A 116 -10.77 10.91 -0.86
C PRO A 116 -9.60 11.89 -0.73
N GLU A 117 -9.88 13.16 -0.43
CA GLU A 117 -8.85 14.18 -0.23
C GLU A 117 -7.98 13.89 1.00
N VAL A 118 -8.53 13.28 2.04
CA VAL A 118 -7.76 12.90 3.23
C VAL A 118 -6.82 11.74 2.88
N VAL A 119 -7.33 10.74 2.17
CA VAL A 119 -6.51 9.61 1.72
C VAL A 119 -5.38 10.09 0.83
N LEU A 120 -5.69 10.98 -0.13
CA LEU A 120 -4.68 11.55 -1.03
C LEU A 120 -3.63 12.33 -0.25
N ALA A 121 -4.04 13.14 0.72
CA ALA A 121 -3.10 13.90 1.55
C ALA A 121 -2.17 13.00 2.35
N ASP A 122 -2.71 11.89 2.91
CA ASP A 122 -1.90 10.91 3.62
C ASP A 122 -0.82 10.33 2.70
N LEU A 123 -1.18 9.95 1.48
CA LEU A 123 -0.24 9.40 0.51
C LEU A 123 0.81 10.42 0.08
N ILE A 124 0.39 11.66 -0.18
CA ILE A 124 1.33 12.73 -0.55
C ILE A 124 2.34 12.95 0.57
N GLN A 125 1.90 12.98 1.82
CA GLN A 125 2.80 13.16 2.95
C GLN A 125 3.81 12.02 3.06
N ILE A 126 3.38 10.78 2.80
CA ILE A 126 4.26 9.63 2.86
C ILE A 126 5.28 9.67 1.72
N PHE A 127 4.84 9.91 0.49
CA PHE A 127 5.72 9.92 -0.68
C PHE A 127 6.59 11.18 -0.75
N HIS A 128 6.10 12.30 -0.23
CA HIS A 128 6.75 13.62 -0.30
C HIS A 128 6.59 14.35 1.03
N PRO A 129 7.29 13.90 2.09
CA PRO A 129 7.08 14.43 3.45
C PRO A 129 7.22 15.95 3.57
N GLN A 130 8.06 16.55 2.72
CA GLN A 130 8.30 17.98 2.78
C GLN A 130 7.13 18.83 2.29
N LEU A 131 6.21 18.24 1.50
CA LEU A 131 5.10 18.99 0.92
C LEU A 131 3.95 19.21 1.91
N LEU A 132 3.69 18.27 2.78
CA LEU A 132 2.57 18.32 3.73
C LEU A 132 3.03 17.96 5.14
N SER A 133 4.10 18.59 5.61
CA SER A 133 4.71 18.26 6.91
C SER A 133 3.78 18.48 8.10
N GLY A 134 2.80 19.39 7.97
CA GLY A 134 1.83 19.65 9.03
C GLY A 134 0.56 18.81 8.98
N HIS A 135 0.42 17.96 7.97
CA HIS A 135 -0.78 17.15 7.82
C HIS A 135 -0.84 16.03 8.87
N GLN A 136 -2.00 15.87 9.50
CA GLN A 136 -2.25 14.78 10.43
C GLN A 136 -2.88 13.60 9.68
N PRO A 137 -2.26 12.39 9.70
CA PRO A 137 -2.79 11.24 8.97
C PRO A 137 -4.22 10.90 9.39
N GLY A 138 -5.08 10.67 8.40
CA GLY A 138 -6.46 10.24 8.64
C GLY A 138 -6.64 8.73 8.53
N TYR A 139 -5.92 8.09 7.60
CA TYR A 139 -6.06 6.66 7.32
C TYR A 139 -4.72 5.94 7.29
N TYR A 140 -3.77 6.43 6.50
CA TYR A 140 -2.49 5.74 6.28
C TYR A 140 -1.38 6.31 7.12
N GLU A 141 -0.58 5.40 7.68
CA GLU A 141 0.66 5.76 8.36
C GLU A 141 1.73 4.75 7.94
N LEU A 142 3.00 5.16 8.03
CA LEU A 142 4.09 4.20 7.87
C LEU A 142 4.08 3.24 9.06
N LEU A 143 4.18 1.95 8.78
CA LEU A 143 4.22 0.91 9.80
C LEU A 143 5.51 1.03 10.62
N LYS A 144 5.37 0.86 11.92
CA LYS A 144 6.49 0.95 12.86
C LYS A 144 6.93 -0.41 13.38
#